data_e5b83766eca342ff17ac11772eaa7c41
#
_entry.id   e5b83766eca342ff17ac11772eaa7c41
#
_cell.length_a   1.000
_cell.length_b   1.000
_cell.length_c   1.000
_cell.angle_alpha   90.00
_cell.angle_beta   90.00
_cell.angle_gamma   90.00
#
_symmetry.space_group_name_H-M   'P 1'
#
loop_
_entity.id
_entity.type
_entity.pdbx_description
1 polymer ?
#
loop_
_entity_poly.entity_id
_entity_poly.type
_entity_poly.pdbx_seq_one_letter_code
_entity_poly.pdbx_strand_id
1 'polypeptide(L)'
;ALARAITLVESQRPDDRAMATQLLGLLADGSQHQALRIGLSGTPGVGKSTFIESFGLTLTGQGLRVAVLAVDPSSARTGGSILGDKTRMEMLSRDPNAFIRPSPSQTHLGGVARRSREAVALCEAAGFDVVLIETVGVGQSETMVAQMSDLFVLLMAPAGGDELQGVKRGIMESADLILVNKADGDLKPAATRTCADYAGALRLLRKRPEDPDGFPKALMVSALTETGLTQAWDDMQALASYRDTLQNELTRTVARMARSTGATMHGRPRVRLQADPAVARQALDLMRLDHEATGHAPPL
;
A
#
# COMPACT_ATOMS: atom_id res chain seq x y z
N ALA A 1 -10.18 16.67 -14.79
CA ALA A 1 -11.33 15.99 -14.18
C ALA A 1 -10.99 15.42 -12.80
N LEU A 2 -9.96 14.52 -12.66
CA LEU A 2 -9.63 13.80 -11.42
C LEU A 2 -9.37 14.72 -10.22
N ALA A 3 -8.51 15.74 -10.35
CA ALA A 3 -8.20 16.66 -9.25
C ALA A 3 -9.46 17.34 -8.67
N ARG A 4 -10.45 17.70 -9.50
CA ARG A 4 -11.72 18.28 -9.08
C ARG A 4 -12.61 17.25 -8.37
N ALA A 5 -12.64 16.00 -8.85
CA ALA A 5 -13.38 14.92 -8.21
C ALA A 5 -12.80 14.60 -6.82
N ILE A 6 -11.45 14.57 -6.68
CA ILE A 6 -10.81 14.38 -5.38
C ILE A 6 -11.13 15.57 -4.45
N THR A 7 -11.07 16.82 -4.92
CA THR A 7 -11.48 17.98 -4.11
C THR A 7 -12.92 17.85 -3.63
N LEU A 8 -13.82 17.32 -4.45
CA LEU A 8 -15.23 17.11 -4.09
C LEU A 8 -15.39 16.09 -2.95
N VAL A 9 -14.71 14.93 -3.03
CA VAL A 9 -14.78 13.91 -1.95
C VAL A 9 -14.08 14.35 -0.68
N GLU A 10 -13.10 15.25 -0.77
CA GLU A 10 -12.41 15.84 0.38
C GLU A 10 -13.24 16.93 1.07
N SER A 11 -14.23 17.53 0.39
CA SER A 11 -15.05 18.61 0.93
C SER A 11 -15.90 18.16 2.12
N GLN A 12 -16.11 19.10 3.06
CA GLN A 12 -17.00 18.91 4.22
C GLN A 12 -18.39 19.53 4.02
N ARG A 13 -18.58 20.27 2.93
CA ARG A 13 -19.86 20.94 2.64
C ARG A 13 -20.92 19.88 2.33
N PRO A 14 -22.14 20.00 2.90
CA PRO A 14 -23.20 19.01 2.69
C PRO A 14 -23.53 18.75 1.21
N ASP A 15 -23.62 19.81 0.40
CA ASP A 15 -23.93 19.71 -1.03
C ASP A 15 -22.83 18.95 -1.80
N ASP A 16 -21.55 19.26 -1.51
CA ASP A 16 -20.43 18.58 -2.11
C ASP A 16 -20.40 17.10 -1.70
N ARG A 17 -20.77 16.78 -0.45
CA ARG A 17 -20.87 15.41 0.04
C ARG A 17 -21.97 14.61 -0.65
N ALA A 18 -23.12 15.22 -0.92
CA ALA A 18 -24.20 14.59 -1.68
C ALA A 18 -23.73 14.26 -3.11
N MET A 19 -23.10 15.22 -3.81
CA MET A 19 -22.52 15.00 -5.14
C MET A 19 -21.41 13.95 -5.13
N ALA A 20 -20.53 13.94 -4.12
CA ALA A 20 -19.48 12.93 -3.96
C ALA A 20 -20.08 11.53 -3.82
N THR A 21 -21.14 11.38 -3.03
CA THR A 21 -21.82 10.09 -2.84
C THR A 21 -22.43 9.58 -4.14
N GLN A 22 -23.06 10.45 -4.93
CA GLN A 22 -23.61 10.09 -6.24
C GLN A 22 -22.50 9.67 -7.21
N LEU A 23 -21.39 10.45 -7.28
CA LEU A 23 -20.25 10.14 -8.12
C LEU A 23 -19.67 8.76 -7.79
N LEU A 24 -19.41 8.49 -6.51
CA LEU A 24 -18.86 7.20 -6.06
C LEU A 24 -19.82 6.04 -6.32
N GLY A 25 -21.15 6.24 -6.20
CA GLY A 25 -22.15 5.26 -6.57
C GLY A 25 -22.07 4.87 -8.04
N LEU A 26 -22.03 5.87 -8.94
CA LEU A 26 -21.89 5.63 -10.37
C LEU A 26 -20.58 4.89 -10.74
N LEU A 27 -19.49 5.18 -10.04
CA LEU A 27 -18.20 4.52 -10.26
C LEU A 27 -18.19 3.09 -9.74
N ALA A 28 -18.87 2.80 -8.65
CA ALA A 28 -18.95 1.45 -8.08
C ALA A 28 -19.65 0.46 -9.04
N ASP A 29 -20.62 0.94 -9.82
CA ASP A 29 -21.34 0.13 -10.80
C ASP A 29 -20.57 -0.04 -12.14
N GLY A 30 -19.65 0.88 -12.45
CA GLY A 30 -19.01 0.96 -13.77
C GLY A 30 -17.54 0.56 -13.85
N SER A 31 -16.77 0.69 -12.78
CA SER A 31 -15.32 0.46 -12.82
C SER A 31 -14.95 -0.93 -12.33
N GLN A 32 -14.30 -1.73 -13.22
CA GLN A 32 -13.68 -3.02 -12.87
C GLN A 32 -12.15 -2.89 -12.74
N HIS A 33 -11.57 -1.74 -13.08
CA HIS A 33 -10.13 -1.51 -12.96
C HIS A 33 -9.73 -1.35 -11.50
N GLN A 34 -8.70 -2.08 -11.09
CA GLN A 34 -8.12 -2.03 -9.76
C GLN A 34 -6.64 -1.72 -9.87
N ALA A 35 -6.22 -0.66 -9.19
CA ALA A 35 -4.81 -0.34 -9.05
C ALA A 35 -4.18 -1.20 -7.95
N LEU A 36 -2.89 -1.48 -8.08
CA LEU A 36 -2.07 -1.94 -6.96
C LEU A 36 -1.84 -0.77 -6.00
N ARG A 37 -2.32 -0.90 -4.76
CA ARG A 37 -2.21 0.14 -3.73
C ARG A 37 -1.00 -0.15 -2.87
N ILE A 38 -0.01 0.74 -2.90
CA ILE A 38 1.22 0.60 -2.13
C ILE A 38 1.27 1.70 -1.08
N GLY A 39 1.17 1.32 0.18
CA GLY A 39 1.37 2.21 1.32
C GLY A 39 2.85 2.40 1.59
N LEU A 40 3.28 3.65 1.73
CA LEU A 40 4.65 4.03 1.99
C LEU A 40 4.75 4.77 3.31
N SER A 41 5.57 4.27 4.22
CA SER A 41 5.89 4.91 5.49
C SER A 41 7.39 4.93 5.75
N GLY A 42 7.79 5.69 6.75
CA GLY A 42 9.19 5.81 7.18
C GLY A 42 9.41 7.12 7.92
N THR A 43 10.43 7.15 8.77
CA THR A 43 10.77 8.33 9.57
C THR A 43 11.13 9.55 8.70
N PRO A 44 11.00 10.78 9.24
CA PRO A 44 11.49 11.96 8.54
C PRO A 44 12.97 11.82 8.17
N GLY A 45 13.34 12.28 6.97
CA GLY A 45 14.74 12.24 6.52
C GLY A 45 15.19 10.93 5.85
N VAL A 46 14.39 9.87 5.82
CA VAL A 46 14.75 8.61 5.11
C VAL A 46 14.79 8.75 3.58
N GLY A 47 14.26 9.85 3.03
CA GLY A 47 14.22 10.10 1.59
C GLY A 47 12.96 9.57 0.90
N LYS A 48 11.79 9.57 1.58
CA LYS A 48 10.51 9.13 1.01
C LYS A 48 10.17 9.83 -0.31
N SER A 49 10.19 11.15 -0.34
CA SER A 49 9.83 11.91 -1.55
C SER A 49 10.78 11.61 -2.72
N THR A 50 12.09 11.49 -2.46
CA THR A 50 13.07 11.09 -3.46
C THR A 50 12.81 9.66 -3.95
N PHE A 51 12.48 8.73 -3.04
CA PHE A 51 12.12 7.37 -3.41
C PHE A 51 10.86 7.35 -4.27
N ILE A 52 9.81 8.07 -3.88
CA ILE A 52 8.54 8.14 -4.64
C ILE A 52 8.80 8.70 -6.04
N GLU A 53 9.64 9.72 -6.17
CA GLU A 53 10.00 10.30 -7.46
C GLU A 53 10.72 9.28 -8.35
N SER A 54 11.84 8.72 -7.90
CA SER A 54 12.62 7.77 -8.69
C SER A 54 11.84 6.47 -8.97
N PHE A 55 11.14 5.95 -7.98
CA PHE A 55 10.32 4.76 -8.14
C PHE A 55 9.12 5.02 -9.06
N GLY A 56 8.44 6.15 -8.91
CA GLY A 56 7.35 6.57 -9.80
C GLY A 56 7.81 6.70 -11.25
N LEU A 57 8.98 7.32 -11.50
CA LEU A 57 9.57 7.42 -12.84
C LEU A 57 9.96 6.05 -13.40
N THR A 58 10.46 5.14 -12.57
CA THR A 58 10.73 3.75 -12.98
C THR A 58 9.44 3.06 -13.46
N LEU A 59 8.32 3.27 -12.76
CA LEU A 59 7.03 2.69 -13.12
C LEU A 59 6.43 3.35 -14.38
N THR A 60 6.45 4.68 -14.47
CA THR A 60 5.93 5.38 -15.66
C THR A 60 6.76 5.09 -16.90
N GLY A 61 8.08 4.88 -16.74
CA GLY A 61 8.98 4.40 -17.80
C GLY A 61 8.64 3.01 -18.33
N GLN A 62 7.93 2.19 -17.55
CA GLN A 62 7.37 0.90 -17.98
C GLN A 62 5.97 1.04 -18.61
N GLY A 63 5.48 2.27 -18.77
CA GLY A 63 4.16 2.55 -19.35
C GLY A 63 3.01 2.50 -18.34
N LEU A 64 3.28 2.31 -17.04
CA LEU A 64 2.26 2.30 -16.01
C LEU A 64 1.81 3.73 -15.66
N ARG A 65 0.55 3.88 -15.30
CA ARG A 65 0.00 5.14 -14.78
C ARG A 65 0.04 5.13 -13.26
N VAL A 66 0.71 6.12 -12.66
CA VAL A 66 1.01 6.19 -11.24
C VAL A 66 0.31 7.37 -10.58
N ALA A 67 -0.50 7.12 -9.54
CA ALA A 67 -1.02 8.17 -8.68
C ALA A 67 -0.28 8.18 -7.34
N VAL A 68 0.05 9.37 -6.84
CA VAL A 68 0.66 9.59 -5.51
C VAL A 68 -0.33 10.37 -4.66
N LEU A 69 -0.74 9.79 -3.55
CA LEU A 69 -1.65 10.40 -2.58
C LEU A 69 -0.93 10.55 -1.23
N ALA A 70 -0.67 11.78 -0.81
CA ALA A 70 -0.13 12.03 0.51
C ALA A 70 -1.26 12.04 1.56
N VAL A 71 -1.04 11.39 2.70
CA VAL A 71 -1.97 11.31 3.82
C VAL A 71 -1.33 11.93 5.05
N ASP A 72 -1.77 13.12 5.41
CA ASP A 72 -1.28 13.83 6.59
C ASP A 72 -2.42 14.11 7.59
N PRO A 73 -2.51 13.36 8.68
CA PRO A 73 -3.49 13.64 9.72
C PRO A 73 -3.12 14.85 10.60
N SER A 74 -1.88 15.36 10.52
CA SER A 74 -1.36 16.42 11.42
C SER A 74 -1.39 17.81 10.80
N SER A 75 -1.62 17.96 9.50
CA SER A 75 -1.50 19.22 8.74
C SER A 75 -2.49 20.32 9.15
N ALA A 76 -3.43 20.01 10.04
CA ALA A 76 -4.36 20.99 10.63
C ALA A 76 -3.66 22.12 11.42
N ARG A 77 -2.44 21.93 11.86
CA ARG A 77 -1.73 22.89 12.73
C ARG A 77 -0.72 23.78 12.03
N THR A 78 -0.26 23.42 10.85
CA THR A 78 0.91 24.08 10.25
C THR A 78 0.71 24.67 8.86
N GLY A 79 -0.44 24.56 8.21
CA GLY A 79 -0.76 25.28 6.94
C GLY A 79 0.29 25.19 5.80
N GLY A 80 1.34 24.37 5.95
CA GLY A 80 2.60 24.57 5.26
C GLY A 80 3.10 23.46 4.32
N SER A 81 2.43 22.33 4.13
CA SER A 81 3.02 21.24 3.37
C SER A 81 2.65 21.17 1.87
N ILE A 82 1.64 21.90 1.42
CA ILE A 82 1.03 21.71 0.08
C ILE A 82 2.01 22.06 -1.07
N LEU A 83 2.92 22.99 -0.87
CA LEU A 83 3.92 23.39 -1.88
C LEU A 83 5.19 22.53 -1.82
N GLY A 84 5.56 22.04 -0.65
CA GLY A 84 6.83 21.33 -0.43
C GLY A 84 6.92 19.97 -1.13
N ASP A 85 5.80 19.24 -1.25
CA ASP A 85 5.82 17.88 -1.80
C ASP A 85 5.87 17.89 -3.34
N LYS A 86 5.17 18.82 -4.01
CA LYS A 86 5.29 18.97 -5.47
C LYS A 86 6.66 19.48 -5.92
N THR A 87 7.31 20.32 -5.13
CA THR A 87 8.66 20.83 -5.45
C THR A 87 9.74 19.78 -5.22
N ARG A 88 9.46 18.74 -4.43
CA ARG A 88 10.39 17.63 -4.17
C ARG A 88 10.27 16.49 -5.16
N MET A 89 9.18 16.43 -5.95
CA MET A 89 8.91 15.42 -6.97
C MET A 89 8.71 16.11 -8.33
N GLU A 90 9.69 16.92 -8.73
CA GLU A 90 9.55 17.82 -9.87
C GLU A 90 9.42 17.07 -11.20
N MET A 91 10.24 16.05 -11.43
CA MET A 91 10.23 15.28 -12.67
C MET A 91 8.96 14.44 -12.79
N LEU A 92 8.59 13.73 -11.71
CA LEU A 92 7.39 12.91 -11.68
C LEU A 92 6.12 13.78 -11.82
N SER A 93 6.10 14.99 -11.26
CA SER A 93 4.95 15.90 -11.37
C SER A 93 4.68 16.41 -12.80
N ARG A 94 5.69 16.32 -13.69
CA ARG A 94 5.61 16.69 -15.11
C ARG A 94 5.32 15.49 -16.03
N ASP A 95 5.41 14.27 -15.50
CA ASP A 95 5.16 13.06 -16.29
C ASP A 95 3.65 12.94 -16.61
N PRO A 96 3.26 12.78 -17.89
CA PRO A 96 1.86 12.66 -18.29
C PRO A 96 1.16 11.40 -17.72
N ASN A 97 1.91 10.37 -17.35
CA ASN A 97 1.42 9.15 -16.73
C ASN A 97 1.38 9.23 -15.21
N ALA A 98 1.77 10.36 -14.60
CA ALA A 98 1.75 10.55 -13.16
C ALA A 98 0.69 11.55 -12.70
N PHE A 99 0.16 11.32 -11.51
CA PHE A 99 -0.74 12.25 -10.82
C PHE A 99 -0.33 12.37 -9.35
N ILE A 100 -0.03 13.57 -8.88
CA ILE A 100 0.37 13.81 -7.50
C ILE A 100 -0.67 14.67 -6.81
N ARG A 101 -1.25 14.15 -5.72
CA ARG A 101 -2.20 14.86 -4.85
C ARG A 101 -1.62 15.02 -3.46
N PRO A 102 -1.22 16.24 -3.06
CA PRO A 102 -0.88 16.55 -1.68
C PRO A 102 -2.09 16.37 -0.76
N SER A 103 -1.85 15.98 0.49
CA SER A 103 -2.92 15.88 1.49
C SER A 103 -3.53 17.25 1.77
N PRO A 104 -4.87 17.37 1.76
CA PRO A 104 -5.51 18.56 2.29
C PRO A 104 -5.31 18.60 3.81
N SER A 105 -5.04 19.79 4.35
CA SER A 105 -4.96 20.02 5.79
C SER A 105 -6.30 19.74 6.46
N GLN A 106 -6.44 18.69 7.27
CA GLN A 106 -7.67 18.35 7.96
C GLN A 106 -7.51 17.84 9.39
N THR A 107 -8.45 18.22 10.26
CA THR A 107 -8.38 18.14 11.72
C THR A 107 -8.85 16.83 12.36
N HIS A 108 -9.43 15.85 11.61
CA HIS A 108 -10.09 14.68 12.21
C HIS A 108 -9.67 13.35 11.53
N LEU A 109 -9.00 12.47 12.28
CA LEU A 109 -8.47 11.16 11.83
C LEU A 109 -9.52 10.25 11.14
N GLY A 110 -10.73 10.15 11.66
CA GLY A 110 -11.77 9.28 11.08
C GLY A 110 -12.26 9.72 9.70
N GLY A 111 -12.27 11.03 9.44
CA GLY A 111 -12.62 11.59 8.13
C GLY A 111 -11.52 11.38 7.08
N VAL A 112 -10.24 11.37 7.48
CA VAL A 112 -9.09 11.20 6.60
C VAL A 112 -9.11 9.81 5.96
N ALA A 113 -9.26 8.75 6.74
CA ALA A 113 -9.27 7.36 6.23
C ALA A 113 -10.35 7.12 5.17
N ARG A 114 -11.57 7.65 5.38
CA ARG A 114 -12.65 7.52 4.39
C ARG A 114 -12.34 8.26 3.10
N ARG A 115 -11.92 9.52 3.19
CA ARG A 115 -11.62 10.36 2.01
C ARG A 115 -10.43 9.84 1.23
N SER A 116 -9.43 9.31 1.91
CA SER A 116 -8.30 8.67 1.23
C SER A 116 -8.74 7.45 0.44
N ARG A 117 -9.65 6.61 0.97
CA ARG A 117 -10.24 5.49 0.22
C ARG A 117 -11.08 5.96 -0.97
N GLU A 118 -11.86 7.02 -0.79
CA GLU A 118 -12.64 7.66 -1.85
C GLU A 118 -11.71 8.21 -2.96
N ALA A 119 -10.59 8.85 -2.59
CA ALA A 119 -9.59 9.34 -3.54
C ALA A 119 -8.89 8.19 -4.29
N VAL A 120 -8.56 7.08 -3.61
CA VAL A 120 -8.02 5.87 -4.25
C VAL A 120 -9.01 5.34 -5.29
N ALA A 121 -10.29 5.19 -4.94
CA ALA A 121 -11.33 4.71 -5.87
C ALA A 121 -11.47 5.62 -7.11
N LEU A 122 -11.31 6.95 -6.94
CA LEU A 122 -11.29 7.88 -8.07
C LEU A 122 -10.05 7.72 -8.96
N CYS A 123 -8.88 7.41 -8.39
CA CYS A 123 -7.68 7.11 -9.16
C CYS A 123 -7.84 5.80 -9.95
N GLU A 124 -8.39 4.76 -9.34
CA GLU A 124 -8.71 3.49 -10.01
C GLU A 124 -9.69 3.70 -11.17
N ALA A 125 -10.78 4.42 -10.95
CA ALA A 125 -11.75 4.75 -11.99
C ALA A 125 -11.17 5.63 -13.10
N ALA A 126 -10.13 6.41 -12.82
CA ALA A 126 -9.39 7.18 -13.82
C ALA A 126 -8.35 6.34 -14.58
N GLY A 127 -8.21 5.04 -14.27
CA GLY A 127 -7.35 4.09 -14.96
C GLY A 127 -5.88 4.17 -14.53
N PHE A 128 -5.59 4.52 -13.27
CA PHE A 128 -4.24 4.41 -12.73
C PHE A 128 -3.94 2.96 -12.34
N ASP A 129 -2.76 2.47 -12.72
CA ASP A 129 -2.33 1.09 -12.48
C ASP A 129 -1.75 0.90 -11.08
N VAL A 130 -1.09 1.94 -10.56
CA VAL A 130 -0.48 1.96 -9.23
C VAL A 130 -0.90 3.22 -8.47
N VAL A 131 -1.28 3.05 -7.20
CA VAL A 131 -1.55 4.17 -6.27
C VAL A 131 -0.59 4.07 -5.10
N LEU A 132 0.37 5.01 -5.06
CA LEU A 132 1.29 5.18 -3.93
C LEU A 132 0.61 6.03 -2.86
N ILE A 133 0.46 5.51 -1.65
CA ILE A 133 -0.18 6.18 -0.53
C ILE A 133 0.89 6.49 0.51
N GLU A 134 1.33 7.74 0.57
CA GLU A 134 2.42 8.18 1.44
C GLU A 134 1.89 8.70 2.78
N THR A 135 2.51 8.28 3.89
CA THR A 135 2.30 8.92 5.19
C THR A 135 3.17 10.16 5.32
N VAL A 136 2.58 11.28 5.77
CA VAL A 136 3.32 12.47 6.16
C VAL A 136 3.46 12.48 7.68
N GLY A 137 4.69 12.38 8.18
CA GLY A 137 5.00 12.35 9.61
C GLY A 137 5.00 10.94 10.23
N VAL A 138 5.12 10.89 11.55
CA VAL A 138 5.11 9.67 12.37
C VAL A 138 3.88 9.66 13.28
N GLY A 139 3.21 8.50 13.42
CA GLY A 139 2.06 8.35 14.32
C GLY A 139 1.04 7.32 13.84
N GLN A 140 -0.25 7.56 14.13
CA GLN A 140 -1.34 6.62 13.80
C GLN A 140 -1.68 6.53 12.30
N SER A 141 -1.13 7.41 11.46
CA SER A 141 -1.32 7.38 10.01
C SER A 141 -0.75 6.14 9.33
N GLU A 142 0.30 5.56 9.89
CA GLU A 142 0.97 4.37 9.36
C GLU A 142 0.04 3.15 9.36
N THR A 143 -0.63 2.89 10.48
CA THR A 143 -1.61 1.80 10.57
C THR A 143 -2.79 2.02 9.62
N MET A 144 -3.25 3.26 9.49
CA MET A 144 -4.33 3.60 8.58
C MET A 144 -3.92 3.37 7.12
N VAL A 145 -2.70 3.76 6.74
CA VAL A 145 -2.17 3.55 5.37
C VAL A 145 -1.98 2.06 5.12
N ALA A 146 -1.42 1.29 6.07
CA ALA A 146 -1.32 -0.17 5.94
C ALA A 146 -2.69 -0.84 5.71
N GLN A 147 -3.74 -0.38 6.39
CA GLN A 147 -5.12 -0.91 6.21
C GLN A 147 -5.78 -0.53 4.88
N MET A 148 -5.29 0.50 4.19
CA MET A 148 -5.84 0.95 2.90
C MET A 148 -5.07 0.41 1.71
N SER A 149 -3.91 -0.17 1.93
CA SER A 149 -2.97 -0.63 0.91
C SER A 149 -3.07 -2.15 0.72
N ASP A 150 -2.75 -2.61 -0.47
CA ASP A 150 -2.57 -4.03 -0.77
C ASP A 150 -1.20 -4.50 -0.33
N LEU A 151 -0.20 -3.61 -0.42
CA LEU A 151 1.16 -3.79 0.09
C LEU A 151 1.56 -2.61 0.97
N PHE A 152 2.26 -2.88 2.07
CA PHE A 152 2.78 -1.85 2.96
C PHE A 152 4.31 -1.91 3.01
N VAL A 153 4.93 -0.83 2.58
CA VAL A 153 6.39 -0.67 2.46
C VAL A 153 6.89 0.33 3.50
N LEU A 154 7.87 -0.11 4.29
CA LEU A 154 8.53 0.71 5.28
C LEU A 154 9.91 1.13 4.76
N LEU A 155 10.10 2.43 4.54
CA LEU A 155 11.39 2.99 4.19
C LEU A 155 12.22 3.29 5.45
N MET A 156 13.47 2.84 5.44
CA MET A 156 14.44 3.05 6.51
C MET A 156 15.70 3.73 5.97
N ALA A 157 16.37 4.51 6.80
CA ALA A 157 17.70 5.00 6.50
C ALA A 157 18.76 4.01 7.01
N PRO A 158 20.01 4.04 6.45
CA PRO A 158 21.12 3.33 7.06
C PRO A 158 21.34 3.86 8.49
N ALA A 159 21.24 2.99 9.49
CA ALA A 159 21.26 3.36 10.90
C ALA A 159 22.61 3.11 11.56
N GLY A 160 22.95 3.95 12.52
CA GLY A 160 24.09 3.77 13.41
C GLY A 160 23.74 3.05 14.73
N GLY A 161 22.96 1.96 14.68
CA GLY A 161 22.78 1.03 15.82
C GLY A 161 21.54 1.20 16.69
N ASP A 162 21.00 2.38 16.92
CA ASP A 162 19.90 2.60 17.90
C ASP A 162 18.49 2.75 17.26
N GLU A 163 18.42 2.87 15.94
CA GLU A 163 17.15 3.15 15.24
C GLU A 163 16.21 1.95 15.11
N LEU A 164 16.69 0.72 15.28
CA LEU A 164 15.83 -0.49 15.40
C LEU A 164 14.85 -0.36 16.58
N GLN A 165 15.25 0.32 17.65
CA GLN A 165 14.41 0.57 18.83
C GLN A 165 13.37 1.68 18.57
N GLY A 166 13.60 2.57 17.62
CA GLY A 166 12.69 3.67 17.26
C GLY A 166 11.50 3.25 16.40
N VAL A 167 11.58 2.12 15.70
CA VAL A 167 10.47 1.60 14.90
C VAL A 167 9.53 0.83 15.81
N LYS A 168 8.29 1.32 15.94
CA LYS A 168 7.26 0.63 16.71
C LYS A 168 7.06 -0.78 16.13
N ARG A 169 7.18 -1.80 16.99
CA ARG A 169 7.04 -3.21 16.61
C ARG A 169 5.81 -3.48 15.74
N GLY A 170 4.66 -2.89 16.06
CA GLY A 170 3.43 -3.07 15.29
C GLY A 170 3.48 -2.57 13.84
N ILE A 171 4.33 -1.56 13.55
CA ILE A 171 4.52 -1.06 12.18
C ILE A 171 5.37 -2.06 11.40
N MET A 172 6.43 -2.57 12.01
CA MET A 172 7.29 -3.59 11.40
C MET A 172 6.51 -4.90 11.15
N GLU A 173 5.62 -5.29 12.06
CA GLU A 173 4.73 -6.46 11.90
C GLU A 173 3.74 -6.28 10.74
N SER A 174 3.41 -5.04 10.38
CA SER A 174 2.52 -4.72 9.25
C SER A 174 3.25 -4.58 7.92
N ALA A 175 4.59 -4.44 7.94
CA ALA A 175 5.37 -4.24 6.71
C ALA A 175 5.45 -5.52 5.88
N ASP A 176 5.27 -5.38 4.58
CA ASP A 176 5.47 -6.43 3.59
C ASP A 176 6.91 -6.41 3.07
N LEU A 177 7.43 -5.18 2.86
CA LEU A 177 8.83 -4.94 2.53
C LEU A 177 9.40 -3.85 3.42
N ILE A 178 10.64 -4.03 3.86
CA ILE A 178 11.45 -2.99 4.48
C ILE A 178 12.54 -2.61 3.47
N LEU A 179 12.51 -1.36 3.00
CA LEU A 179 13.50 -0.85 2.05
C LEU A 179 14.47 0.06 2.78
N VAL A 180 15.72 -0.38 2.92
CA VAL A 180 16.81 0.44 3.45
C VAL A 180 17.31 1.32 2.32
N ASN A 181 16.87 2.57 2.32
CA ASN A 181 17.19 3.56 1.30
C ASN A 181 18.57 4.19 1.54
N LYS A 182 19.07 4.99 0.60
CA LYS A 182 20.40 5.61 0.62
C LYS A 182 21.53 4.58 0.70
N ALA A 183 21.33 3.42 0.06
CA ALA A 183 22.31 2.33 0.03
C ALA A 183 23.40 2.55 -1.04
N ASP A 184 23.92 3.78 -1.12
CA ASP A 184 24.93 4.23 -2.08
C ASP A 184 26.09 4.93 -1.38
N GLY A 185 27.18 5.16 -2.12
CA GLY A 185 28.36 5.85 -1.62
C GLY A 185 28.87 5.32 -0.29
N ASP A 186 29.24 6.23 0.60
CA ASP A 186 29.80 5.91 1.93
C ASP A 186 28.77 5.27 2.89
N LEU A 187 27.47 5.38 2.59
CA LEU A 187 26.42 4.80 3.40
C LEU A 187 26.16 3.30 3.10
N LYS A 188 26.67 2.78 1.99
CA LYS A 188 26.43 1.38 1.57
C LYS A 188 26.81 0.34 2.63
N PRO A 189 27.96 0.43 3.33
CA PRO A 189 28.28 -0.54 4.39
C PRO A 189 27.32 -0.50 5.58
N ALA A 190 26.84 0.71 5.95
CA ALA A 190 25.85 0.89 7.00
C ALA A 190 24.49 0.33 6.55
N ALA A 191 24.07 0.60 5.31
CA ALA A 191 22.85 0.07 4.73
C ALA A 191 22.84 -1.47 4.70
N THR A 192 23.99 -2.10 4.37
CA THR A 192 24.12 -3.56 4.38
C THR A 192 23.89 -4.14 5.77
N ARG A 193 24.49 -3.54 6.81
CA ARG A 193 24.26 -3.96 8.20
C ARG A 193 22.81 -3.80 8.61
N THR A 194 22.25 -2.59 8.41
CA THR A 194 20.86 -2.28 8.73
C THR A 194 19.89 -3.24 8.02
N CYS A 195 20.12 -3.55 6.74
CA CYS A 195 19.29 -4.49 6.00
C CYS A 195 19.36 -5.89 6.59
N ALA A 196 20.56 -6.37 6.98
CA ALA A 196 20.74 -7.67 7.62
C ALA A 196 20.04 -7.73 8.99
N ASP A 197 20.10 -6.66 9.78
CA ASP A 197 19.43 -6.56 11.08
C ASP A 197 17.91 -6.65 10.93
N TYR A 198 17.32 -5.89 9.98
CA TYR A 198 15.88 -5.98 9.70
C TYR A 198 15.48 -7.35 9.13
N ALA A 199 16.28 -7.94 8.25
CA ALA A 199 16.03 -9.30 7.76
C ALA A 199 16.05 -10.33 8.89
N GLY A 200 16.97 -10.18 9.86
CA GLY A 200 16.99 -10.98 11.08
C GLY A 200 15.75 -10.79 11.94
N ALA A 201 15.34 -9.53 12.19
CA ALA A 201 14.15 -9.21 12.96
C ALA A 201 12.87 -9.74 12.32
N LEU A 202 12.72 -9.62 11.00
CA LEU A 202 11.56 -10.14 10.28
C LEU A 202 11.40 -11.66 10.40
N ARG A 203 12.50 -12.41 10.46
CA ARG A 203 12.47 -13.88 10.68
C ARG A 203 11.94 -14.29 12.04
N LEU A 204 12.01 -13.39 13.04
CA LEU A 204 11.51 -13.63 14.39
C LEU A 204 10.01 -13.29 14.52
N LEU A 205 9.44 -12.61 13.52
CA LEU A 205 8.02 -12.33 13.50
C LEU A 205 7.22 -13.57 13.14
N ARG A 206 5.97 -13.59 13.59
CA ARG A 206 5.04 -14.67 13.23
C ARG A 206 4.79 -14.64 11.71
N LYS A 207 5.00 -15.76 11.04
CA LYS A 207 4.68 -15.91 9.61
C LYS A 207 3.19 -15.65 9.40
N ARG A 208 2.88 -14.82 8.42
CA ARG A 208 1.50 -14.54 8.02
C ARG A 208 1.04 -15.61 7.01
N PRO A 209 -0.17 -16.16 7.18
CA PRO A 209 -0.66 -17.23 6.29
C PRO A 209 -0.82 -16.80 4.82
N GLU A 210 -1.05 -15.51 4.61
CA GLU A 210 -1.22 -14.88 3.31
C GLU A 210 0.07 -14.54 2.59
N ASP A 211 1.24 -14.83 3.18
CA ASP A 211 2.52 -14.54 2.58
C ASP A 211 3.20 -15.80 2.03
N PRO A 212 3.81 -15.72 0.84
CA PRO A 212 4.64 -16.78 0.31
C PRO A 212 5.95 -16.90 1.10
N ASP A 213 6.69 -17.98 0.87
CA ASP A 213 8.00 -18.17 1.47
C ASP A 213 8.94 -17.02 1.08
N GLY A 214 9.71 -16.55 2.05
CA GLY A 214 10.65 -15.45 1.88
C GLY A 214 10.07 -14.05 2.11
N PHE A 215 8.77 -13.93 2.43
CA PHE A 215 8.17 -12.67 2.86
C PHE A 215 7.79 -12.71 4.35
N PRO A 216 7.78 -11.53 5.04
CA PRO A 216 8.21 -10.22 4.55
C PRO A 216 9.72 -10.15 4.30
N LYS A 217 10.17 -9.19 3.45
CA LYS A 217 11.57 -9.03 3.03
C LYS A 217 12.18 -7.70 3.47
N ALA A 218 13.51 -7.69 3.69
CA ALA A 218 14.30 -6.47 3.78
C ALA A 218 15.25 -6.37 2.57
N LEU A 219 15.28 -5.22 1.91
CA LEU A 219 16.06 -4.95 0.70
C LEU A 219 16.82 -3.63 0.84
N MET A 220 17.96 -3.53 0.19
CA MET A 220 18.68 -2.27 0.02
C MET A 220 18.25 -1.59 -1.26
N VAL A 221 17.98 -0.27 -1.17
CA VAL A 221 17.68 0.57 -2.33
C VAL A 221 18.43 1.89 -2.25
N SER A 222 18.70 2.49 -3.39
CA SER A 222 19.11 3.89 -3.47
C SER A 222 18.19 4.61 -4.43
N ALA A 223 17.39 5.52 -3.91
CA ALA A 223 16.56 6.38 -4.73
C ALA A 223 17.40 7.34 -5.59
N LEU A 224 18.59 7.73 -5.12
CA LEU A 224 19.48 8.64 -5.83
C LEU A 224 20.14 8.00 -7.06
N THR A 225 20.57 6.74 -6.94
CA THR A 225 21.24 6.00 -8.02
C THR A 225 20.32 4.98 -8.69
N GLU A 226 19.05 4.96 -8.33
CA GLU A 226 18.01 4.04 -8.82
C GLU A 226 18.33 2.56 -8.62
N THR A 227 19.34 2.26 -7.80
CA THR A 227 19.77 0.88 -7.52
C THR A 227 18.76 0.16 -6.64
N GLY A 228 18.40 -1.06 -7.02
CA GLY A 228 17.49 -1.92 -6.27
C GLY A 228 15.99 -1.59 -6.45
N LEU A 229 15.61 -0.53 -7.17
CA LEU A 229 14.21 -0.15 -7.38
C LEU A 229 13.46 -1.19 -8.21
N THR A 230 14.07 -1.69 -9.28
CA THR A 230 13.48 -2.76 -10.11
C THR A 230 13.26 -4.03 -9.31
N GLN A 231 14.25 -4.47 -8.51
CA GLN A 231 14.09 -5.65 -7.66
C GLN A 231 12.99 -5.47 -6.61
N ALA A 232 12.89 -4.29 -6.02
CA ALA A 232 11.80 -3.98 -5.08
C ALA A 232 10.43 -4.04 -5.78
N TRP A 233 10.35 -3.57 -7.02
CA TRP A 233 9.13 -3.65 -7.82
C TRP A 233 8.76 -5.09 -8.17
N ASP A 234 9.71 -5.90 -8.63
CA ASP A 234 9.51 -7.33 -8.93
C ASP A 234 8.99 -8.09 -7.70
N ASP A 235 9.58 -7.84 -6.53
CA ASP A 235 9.13 -8.45 -5.28
C ASP A 235 7.71 -7.98 -4.88
N MET A 236 7.38 -6.71 -5.08
CA MET A 236 6.03 -6.19 -4.85
C MET A 236 4.99 -6.85 -5.76
N GLN A 237 5.30 -6.99 -7.06
CA GLN A 237 4.43 -7.65 -8.03
C GLN A 237 4.24 -9.14 -7.70
N ALA A 238 5.33 -9.83 -7.34
CA ALA A 238 5.27 -11.24 -6.97
C ALA A 238 4.36 -11.46 -5.75
N LEU A 239 4.48 -10.63 -4.71
CA LEU A 239 3.64 -10.71 -3.52
C LEU A 239 2.18 -10.38 -3.82
N ALA A 240 1.93 -9.33 -4.60
CA ALA A 240 0.57 -8.95 -5.01
C ALA A 240 -0.09 -10.06 -5.81
N SER A 241 0.59 -10.62 -6.80
CA SER A 241 0.07 -11.72 -7.63
C SER A 241 -0.22 -12.98 -6.81
N TYR A 242 0.63 -13.30 -5.85
CA TYR A 242 0.39 -14.43 -4.93
C TYR A 242 -0.88 -14.22 -4.10
N ARG A 243 -1.04 -13.05 -3.50
CA ARG A 243 -2.22 -12.70 -2.69
C ARG A 243 -3.50 -12.67 -3.52
N ASP A 244 -3.45 -12.19 -4.76
CA ASP A 244 -4.60 -12.18 -5.68
C ASP A 244 -5.01 -13.61 -6.05
N THR A 245 -4.07 -14.50 -6.28
CA THR A 245 -4.33 -15.92 -6.53
C THR A 245 -5.00 -16.56 -5.34
N LEU A 246 -4.47 -16.36 -4.14
CA LEU A 246 -5.04 -16.88 -2.89
C LEU A 246 -6.46 -16.34 -2.64
N GLN A 247 -6.68 -15.04 -2.88
CA GLN A 247 -8.00 -14.40 -2.76
C GLN A 247 -9.02 -14.99 -3.75
N ASN A 248 -8.60 -15.26 -4.98
CA ASN A 248 -9.46 -15.87 -6.00
C ASN A 248 -9.84 -17.31 -5.65
N GLU A 249 -8.90 -18.09 -5.14
CA GLU A 249 -9.16 -19.47 -4.67
C GLU A 249 -10.10 -19.48 -3.48
N LEU A 250 -9.88 -18.61 -2.49
CA LEU A 250 -10.77 -18.45 -1.36
C LEU A 250 -12.20 -18.10 -1.79
N THR A 251 -12.33 -17.13 -2.71
CA THR A 251 -13.64 -16.72 -3.25
C THR A 251 -14.35 -17.89 -3.94
N ARG A 252 -13.62 -18.70 -4.74
CA ARG A 252 -14.17 -19.89 -5.39
C ARG A 252 -14.63 -20.96 -4.40
N THR A 253 -13.83 -21.18 -3.34
CA THR A 253 -14.13 -22.17 -2.30
C THR A 253 -15.35 -21.76 -1.49
N VAL A 254 -15.44 -20.50 -1.05
CA VAL A 254 -16.63 -19.95 -0.36
C VAL A 254 -17.87 -20.04 -1.24
N ALA A 255 -17.78 -19.71 -2.53
CA ALA A 255 -18.89 -19.82 -3.47
C ALA A 255 -19.33 -21.29 -3.70
N ARG A 256 -18.40 -22.25 -3.67
CA ARG A 256 -18.70 -23.69 -3.75
C ARG A 256 -19.46 -24.16 -2.51
N MET A 257 -18.98 -23.79 -1.33
CA MET A 257 -19.64 -24.11 -0.04
C MET A 257 -21.04 -23.49 0.05
N ALA A 258 -21.22 -22.24 -0.35
CA ALA A 258 -22.52 -21.59 -0.36
C ALA A 258 -23.53 -22.35 -1.25
N ARG A 259 -23.10 -22.82 -2.44
CA ARG A 259 -23.95 -23.65 -3.31
C ARG A 259 -24.29 -25.00 -2.70
N SER A 260 -23.36 -25.65 -2.00
CA SER A 260 -23.60 -26.96 -1.36
C SER A 260 -24.53 -26.85 -0.17
N THR A 261 -24.60 -25.71 0.52
CA THR A 261 -25.50 -25.48 1.66
C THR A 261 -26.81 -24.81 1.28
N GLY A 262 -27.05 -24.53 -0.01
CA GLY A 262 -28.27 -23.86 -0.48
C GLY A 262 -28.33 -22.37 -0.14
N ALA A 263 -27.23 -21.78 0.34
CA ALA A 263 -27.14 -20.36 0.66
C ALA A 263 -27.04 -19.53 -0.62
N THR A 264 -27.91 -18.55 -0.78
CA THR A 264 -27.86 -17.59 -1.90
C THR A 264 -26.90 -16.47 -1.53
N MET A 265 -25.75 -16.39 -2.22
CA MET A 265 -24.82 -15.27 -2.06
C MET A 265 -25.17 -14.17 -3.06
N HIS A 266 -25.50 -12.99 -2.55
CA HIS A 266 -25.69 -11.77 -3.36
C HIS A 266 -24.37 -11.01 -3.43
N GLY A 267 -23.80 -10.90 -4.63
CA GLY A 267 -22.53 -10.21 -4.88
C GLY A 267 -21.30 -11.13 -4.81
N ARG A 268 -20.16 -10.66 -5.35
CA ARG A 268 -18.86 -11.32 -5.17
C ARG A 268 -18.33 -10.98 -3.77
N PRO A 269 -18.21 -11.93 -2.85
CA PRO A 269 -17.63 -11.66 -1.55
C PRO A 269 -16.15 -11.31 -1.74
N ARG A 270 -15.79 -10.05 -1.55
CA ARG A 270 -14.40 -9.67 -1.35
C ARG A 270 -14.07 -9.88 0.12
N VAL A 271 -13.60 -11.07 0.44
CA VAL A 271 -12.97 -11.30 1.72
C VAL A 271 -11.58 -10.67 1.62
N ARG A 272 -11.40 -9.46 2.14
CA ARG A 272 -10.05 -8.93 2.35
C ARG A 272 -9.43 -9.77 3.46
N LEU A 273 -8.38 -10.51 3.13
CA LEU A 273 -7.61 -11.30 4.11
C LEU A 273 -7.08 -10.44 5.27
N GLN A 274 -6.92 -9.13 5.05
CA GLN A 274 -6.52 -8.15 6.05
C GLN A 274 -7.65 -7.65 6.97
N ALA A 275 -8.93 -7.89 6.66
CA ALA A 275 -10.02 -7.27 7.41
C ALA A 275 -10.31 -7.97 8.74
N ASP A 276 -10.12 -9.29 8.82
CA ASP A 276 -10.27 -10.08 10.05
C ASP A 276 -9.35 -11.31 10.00
N PRO A 277 -8.26 -11.32 10.79
CA PRO A 277 -7.33 -12.45 10.84
C PRO A 277 -7.98 -13.78 11.26
N ALA A 278 -9.09 -13.75 11.99
CA ALA A 278 -9.80 -14.95 12.40
C ALA A 278 -10.59 -15.55 11.23
N VAL A 279 -11.25 -14.71 10.42
CA VAL A 279 -11.97 -15.12 9.21
C VAL A 279 -10.99 -15.64 8.15
N ALA A 280 -9.86 -14.95 7.96
CA ALA A 280 -8.82 -15.39 7.05
C ALA A 280 -8.25 -16.76 7.46
N ARG A 281 -8.00 -16.98 8.74
CA ARG A 281 -7.51 -18.27 9.26
C ARG A 281 -8.52 -19.38 9.07
N GLN A 282 -9.78 -19.13 9.43
CA GLN A 282 -10.86 -20.11 9.26
C GLN A 282 -11.05 -20.51 7.78
N ALA A 283 -10.93 -19.54 6.87
CA ALA A 283 -11.02 -19.78 5.45
C ALA A 283 -9.83 -20.58 4.91
N LEU A 284 -8.60 -20.30 5.38
CA LEU A 284 -7.40 -21.06 5.03
C LEU A 284 -7.42 -22.48 5.59
N ASP A 285 -7.92 -22.67 6.81
CA ASP A 285 -8.09 -24.00 7.40
C ASP A 285 -9.12 -24.83 6.60
N LEU A 286 -10.21 -24.20 6.14
CA LEU A 286 -11.20 -24.84 5.26
C LEU A 286 -10.60 -25.20 3.89
N MET A 287 -9.75 -24.37 3.30
CA MET A 287 -9.03 -24.68 2.04
C MET A 287 -8.09 -25.87 2.21
N ARG A 288 -7.36 -25.96 3.34
CA ARG A 288 -6.50 -27.13 3.64
C ARG A 288 -7.30 -28.41 3.74
N LEU A 289 -8.44 -28.38 4.41
CA LEU A 289 -9.33 -29.54 4.50
C LEU A 289 -9.89 -29.97 3.14
N ASP A 290 -10.21 -29.01 2.25
CA ASP A 290 -10.68 -29.30 0.88
C ASP A 290 -9.54 -29.89 0.01
N HIS A 291 -8.29 -29.45 0.17
CA HIS A 291 -7.11 -30.02 -0.49
C HIS A 291 -6.79 -31.44 0.01
N GLU A 292 -6.88 -31.70 1.30
CA GLU A 292 -6.70 -33.04 1.86
C GLU A 292 -7.79 -33.99 1.39
N ALA A 293 -9.02 -33.52 1.21
CA ALA A 293 -10.15 -34.32 0.71
C ALA A 293 -10.08 -34.57 -0.80
N THR A 294 -9.47 -33.69 -1.59
CA THR A 294 -9.43 -33.76 -3.06
C THR A 294 -8.11 -34.32 -3.62
N GLY A 295 -7.09 -34.50 -2.79
CA GLY A 295 -5.80 -35.09 -3.19
C GLY A 295 -4.96 -34.22 -4.15
N HIS A 296 -5.30 -32.93 -4.30
CA HIS A 296 -4.53 -32.00 -5.11
C HIS A 296 -3.48 -31.31 -4.24
N ALA A 297 -2.22 -31.37 -4.64
CA ALA A 297 -1.14 -30.64 -3.98
C ALA A 297 -1.35 -29.14 -4.14
N PRO A 298 -1.05 -28.30 -3.11
CA PRO A 298 -1.10 -26.85 -3.23
C PRO A 298 -0.16 -26.38 -4.34
N PRO A 299 -0.50 -25.33 -5.10
CA PRO A 299 0.40 -24.75 -6.08
C PRO A 299 1.69 -24.27 -5.38
N LEU A 300 2.82 -24.63 -5.97
CA LEU A 300 4.17 -24.26 -5.54
C LEU A 300 4.42 -22.77 -5.69
#